data_d09854180ad8f2945893a5f1e1fff5d1
#
_entry.id   d09854180ad8f2945893a5f1e1fff5d1
#
_cell.length_a   1.000
_cell.length_b   1.000
_cell.length_c   1.000
_cell.angle_alpha   90.00
_cell.angle_beta   90.00
_cell.angle_gamma   90.00
#
_symmetry.space_group_name_H-M   'P 1'
#
loop_
_entity.id
_entity.type
_entity.pdbx_description
1 polymer ?
#
loop_
_entity_poly.entity_id
_entity_poly.type
_entity_poly.pdbx_seq_one_letter_code
_entity_poly.pdbx_strand_id
1 'polypeptide(L)'
;YGSPPFVLSQLIRTAFIPSEGCRFIVCDYSAIEARVLAWLAGEKWVLQEFYGDGLIYEATASMMFHVPKDDIKKGGPRADLRSKGKVATLACGYQGSTGALIQMGALKSGIPEDELPGIVRRWRKANQNIVRFWYEVEEAAIGAVQGRPATLDHGIHFECEAGYLFITLPSGRRLAYYRPELKPEPQFEKLGLTYLGTGQNKQWVRQKSYGGKLVENITQATARDCLRDAMAALDKAGY
;
A
#
# COMPACT_ATOMS: atom_id res chain seq x y z
N TYR A 1 31.37 5.98 14.12
CA TYR A 1 30.35 6.73 13.41
C TYR A 1 30.01 6.02 12.10
N GLY A 2 28.74 6.09 11.61
CA GLY A 2 28.31 5.46 10.35
C GLY A 2 28.94 6.11 9.09
N SER A 3 28.57 5.62 7.90
CA SER A 3 29.01 6.25 6.63
C SER A 3 28.58 7.71 6.55
N PRO A 4 29.32 8.62 5.88
CA PRO A 4 28.97 10.03 5.76
C PRO A 4 27.52 10.29 5.29
N PRO A 5 26.98 9.57 4.28
CA PRO A 5 25.58 9.72 3.89
C PRO A 5 24.60 9.36 5.00
N PHE A 6 24.90 8.34 5.81
CA PHE A 6 24.07 7.97 6.94
C PHE A 6 24.07 9.07 8.01
N VAL A 7 25.27 9.56 8.40
CA VAL A 7 25.40 10.65 9.39
C VAL A 7 24.67 11.89 8.93
N LEU A 8 24.86 12.32 7.67
CA LEU A 8 24.20 13.48 7.10
C LEU A 8 22.66 13.31 7.10
N SER A 9 22.16 12.13 6.80
CA SER A 9 20.70 11.87 6.83
C SER A 9 20.10 12.04 8.23
N GLN A 10 20.86 11.76 9.30
CA GLN A 10 20.42 11.97 10.68
C GLN A 10 20.38 13.45 11.08
N LEU A 11 21.14 14.29 10.41
CA LEU A 11 21.23 15.73 10.71
C LEU A 11 20.16 16.58 10.00
N ILE A 12 19.45 16.04 9.01
CA ILE A 12 18.46 16.81 8.22
C ILE A 12 17.41 17.47 9.12
N ARG A 13 16.90 16.75 10.12
CA ARG A 13 15.85 17.25 11.02
C ARG A 13 16.34 18.41 11.91
N THR A 14 17.61 18.49 12.22
CA THR A 14 18.18 19.55 13.05
C THR A 14 18.25 20.90 12.31
N ALA A 15 18.11 20.89 10.97
CA ALA A 15 18.03 22.11 10.15
C ALA A 15 16.66 22.80 10.22
N PHE A 16 15.62 22.10 10.71
CA PHE A 16 14.30 22.72 10.90
C PHE A 16 14.26 23.44 12.23
N ILE A 17 14.36 24.79 12.19
CA ILE A 17 14.35 25.65 13.37
C ILE A 17 13.09 26.53 13.29
N PRO A 18 12.19 26.53 14.30
CA PRO A 18 11.05 27.42 14.31
C PRO A 18 11.49 28.86 14.47
N SER A 19 10.71 29.79 13.97
CA SER A 19 10.89 31.24 14.23
C SER A 19 10.76 31.52 15.73
N GLU A 20 11.35 32.64 16.18
CA GLU A 20 11.25 33.07 17.57
C GLU A 20 9.78 33.19 18.01
N GLY A 21 9.45 32.64 19.17
CA GLY A 21 8.08 32.59 19.69
C GLY A 21 7.17 31.53 19.04
N CYS A 22 7.66 30.78 18.05
CA CYS A 22 6.93 29.71 17.36
C CYS A 22 7.42 28.34 17.76
N ARG A 23 6.61 27.32 17.44
CA ARG A 23 6.98 25.91 17.58
C ARG A 23 6.45 25.10 16.40
N PHE A 24 7.14 24.03 16.04
CA PHE A 24 6.60 23.04 15.10
C PHE A 24 5.53 22.17 15.79
N ILE A 25 4.42 21.96 15.08
CA ILE A 25 3.45 20.92 15.40
C ILE A 25 3.61 19.86 14.31
N VAL A 26 4.09 18.68 14.69
CA VAL A 26 4.34 17.58 13.76
C VAL A 26 3.27 16.52 13.96
N CYS A 27 2.47 16.30 12.91
CA CYS A 27 1.42 15.28 12.88
C CYS A 27 1.62 14.37 11.67
N ASP A 28 1.32 13.10 11.82
CA ASP A 28 1.34 12.11 10.76
C ASP A 28 0.14 11.17 10.88
N TYR A 29 -0.35 10.68 9.75
CA TYR A 29 -1.38 9.68 9.73
C TYR A 29 -0.82 8.31 10.09
N SER A 30 -1.30 7.72 11.17
CA SER A 30 -0.90 6.36 11.55
C SER A 30 -1.43 5.34 10.55
N ALA A 31 -0.51 4.58 9.91
CA ALA A 31 -0.82 3.48 8.99
C ALA A 31 -1.81 3.87 7.87
N ILE A 32 -1.68 5.07 7.28
CA ILE A 32 -2.65 5.62 6.33
C ILE A 32 -2.89 4.69 5.13
N GLU A 33 -1.86 4.05 4.60
CA GLU A 33 -2.00 3.14 3.47
C GLU A 33 -2.88 1.93 3.82
N ALA A 34 -2.69 1.34 5.01
CA ALA A 34 -3.51 0.21 5.45
C ALA A 34 -4.99 0.63 5.68
N ARG A 35 -5.21 1.86 6.17
CA ARG A 35 -6.57 2.43 6.33
C ARG A 35 -7.24 2.63 4.99
N VAL A 36 -6.56 3.28 4.05
CA VAL A 36 -7.08 3.56 2.71
C VAL A 36 -7.30 2.27 1.93
N LEU A 37 -6.36 1.33 1.97
CA LEU A 37 -6.52 0.03 1.31
C LEU A 37 -7.74 -0.73 1.84
N ALA A 38 -7.91 -0.78 3.16
CA ALA A 38 -9.06 -1.44 3.78
C ALA A 38 -10.39 -0.77 3.42
N TRP A 39 -10.39 0.57 3.34
CA TRP A 39 -11.57 1.33 2.92
C TRP A 39 -11.93 1.06 1.47
N LEU A 40 -10.96 1.15 0.55
CA LEU A 40 -11.16 0.90 -0.88
C LEU A 40 -11.62 -0.54 -1.16
N ALA A 41 -11.10 -1.51 -0.44
CA ALA A 41 -11.44 -2.92 -0.60
C ALA A 41 -12.69 -3.36 0.20
N GLY A 42 -13.21 -2.51 1.09
CA GLY A 42 -14.31 -2.88 1.99
C GLY A 42 -13.92 -3.94 3.03
N GLU A 43 -12.66 -3.98 3.49
CA GLU A 43 -12.16 -4.96 4.46
C GLU A 43 -12.60 -4.58 5.89
N LYS A 44 -13.79 -5.01 6.26
CA LYS A 44 -14.51 -4.54 7.46
C LYS A 44 -13.76 -4.76 8.76
N TRP A 45 -13.11 -5.92 8.95
CA TRP A 45 -12.42 -6.19 10.21
C TRP A 45 -11.23 -5.25 10.44
N VAL A 46 -10.51 -4.89 9.36
CA VAL A 46 -9.41 -3.92 9.42
C VAL A 46 -9.94 -2.54 9.76
N LEU A 47 -11.05 -2.12 9.16
CA LEU A 47 -11.68 -0.85 9.48
C LEU A 47 -12.16 -0.80 10.93
N GLN A 48 -12.78 -1.87 11.44
CA GLN A 48 -13.19 -1.97 12.83
C GLN A 48 -12.00 -1.85 13.79
N GLU A 49 -10.86 -2.47 13.47
CA GLU A 49 -9.63 -2.34 14.24
C GLU A 49 -9.16 -0.88 14.33
N PHE A 50 -9.26 -0.12 13.24
CA PHE A 50 -8.91 1.29 13.23
C PHE A 50 -9.91 2.21 13.94
N TYR A 51 -11.16 1.79 14.11
CA TYR A 51 -12.12 2.49 14.98
C TYR A 51 -11.86 2.20 16.46
N GLY A 52 -11.17 1.12 16.79
CA GLY A 52 -10.73 0.75 18.12
C GLY A 52 -9.38 1.36 18.51
N ASP A 53 -8.45 0.50 18.96
CA ASP A 53 -7.11 0.93 19.40
C ASP A 53 -6.10 1.11 18.25
N GLY A 54 -6.45 0.71 17.02
CA GLY A 54 -5.65 0.88 15.82
C GLY A 54 -4.37 0.03 15.77
N LEU A 55 -4.27 -0.99 16.60
CA LEU A 55 -3.11 -1.88 16.68
C LEU A 55 -3.11 -2.92 15.55
N ILE A 56 -3.08 -2.44 14.30
CA ILE A 56 -3.26 -3.28 13.11
C ILE A 56 -2.24 -4.42 12.99
N TYR A 57 -1.02 -4.25 13.43
CA TYR A 57 0.00 -5.29 13.33
C TYR A 57 -0.25 -6.43 14.32
N GLU A 58 -0.68 -6.09 15.52
CA GLU A 58 -1.10 -7.03 16.55
C GLU A 58 -2.39 -7.76 16.13
N ALA A 59 -3.35 -7.03 15.58
CA ALA A 59 -4.58 -7.59 15.07
C ALA A 59 -4.33 -8.53 13.88
N THR A 60 -3.47 -8.14 12.92
CA THR A 60 -3.08 -8.99 11.81
C THR A 60 -2.42 -10.28 12.31
N ALA A 61 -1.51 -10.19 13.26
CA ALA A 61 -0.87 -11.37 13.85
C ALA A 61 -1.89 -12.25 14.60
N SER A 62 -2.81 -11.65 15.34
CA SER A 62 -3.90 -12.34 16.03
C SER A 62 -4.74 -13.16 15.03
N MET A 63 -5.17 -12.55 13.94
CA MET A 63 -5.94 -13.22 12.89
C MET A 63 -5.15 -14.34 12.21
N MET A 64 -3.85 -14.17 11.98
CA MET A 64 -3.01 -15.14 11.29
C MET A 64 -2.65 -16.34 12.15
N PHE A 65 -2.44 -16.15 13.44
CA PHE A 65 -1.90 -17.16 14.36
C PHE A 65 -2.92 -17.66 15.39
N HIS A 66 -4.13 -17.10 15.40
CA HIS A 66 -5.19 -17.43 16.36
C HIS A 66 -4.76 -17.26 17.83
N VAL A 67 -3.99 -16.20 18.10
CA VAL A 67 -3.51 -15.79 19.42
C VAL A 67 -4.22 -14.52 19.83
N PRO A 68 -4.69 -14.37 21.08
CA PRO A 68 -5.33 -13.14 21.54
C PRO A 68 -4.45 -11.91 21.30
N LYS A 69 -5.04 -10.82 20.79
CA LYS A 69 -4.31 -9.57 20.47
C LYS A 69 -3.56 -9.01 21.68
N ASP A 70 -4.12 -9.15 22.89
CA ASP A 70 -3.50 -8.67 24.12
C ASP A 70 -2.19 -9.39 24.45
N ASP A 71 -2.08 -10.67 24.09
CA ASP A 71 -0.84 -11.43 24.25
C ASP A 71 0.27 -10.98 23.28
N ILE A 72 -0.11 -10.34 22.16
CA ILE A 72 0.80 -9.87 21.12
C ILE A 72 1.24 -8.42 21.34
N LYS A 73 0.57 -7.66 22.18
CA LYS A 73 0.95 -6.29 22.54
C LYS A 73 2.35 -6.25 23.14
N LYS A 74 2.98 -5.08 23.08
CA LYS A 74 4.31 -4.86 23.67
C LYS A 74 4.32 -5.28 25.15
N GLY A 75 5.21 -6.21 25.49
CA GLY A 75 5.30 -6.78 26.83
C GLY A 75 4.42 -8.01 27.09
N GLY A 76 3.58 -8.40 26.14
CA GLY A 76 2.80 -9.64 26.21
C GLY A 76 3.64 -10.89 25.93
N PRO A 77 3.14 -12.08 26.30
CA PRO A 77 3.87 -13.35 26.21
C PRO A 77 4.16 -13.77 24.76
N ARG A 78 3.45 -13.21 23.79
CA ARG A 78 3.61 -13.47 22.35
C ARG A 78 3.92 -12.20 21.54
N ALA A 79 4.60 -11.23 22.15
CA ALA A 79 5.00 -9.99 21.50
C ALA A 79 5.92 -10.21 20.26
N ASP A 80 6.56 -11.37 20.16
CA ASP A 80 7.32 -11.83 18.98
C ASP A 80 6.48 -11.84 17.70
N LEU A 81 5.20 -12.19 17.79
CA LEU A 81 4.30 -12.27 16.64
C LEU A 81 3.96 -10.91 16.01
N ARG A 82 4.13 -9.82 16.76
CA ARG A 82 3.88 -8.46 16.26
C ARG A 82 4.74 -8.14 15.03
N SER A 83 6.03 -8.55 15.06
CA SER A 83 6.92 -8.35 13.91
C SER A 83 6.42 -9.10 12.67
N LYS A 84 5.91 -10.32 12.83
CA LYS A 84 5.34 -11.12 11.76
C LYS A 84 4.07 -10.45 11.19
N GLY A 85 3.20 -9.94 12.05
CA GLY A 85 2.02 -9.17 11.64
C GLY A 85 2.37 -7.90 10.89
N LYS A 86 3.38 -7.13 11.35
CA LYS A 86 3.87 -5.94 10.66
C LYS A 86 4.38 -6.26 9.27
N VAL A 87 5.28 -7.23 9.14
CA VAL A 87 5.85 -7.62 7.84
C VAL A 87 4.76 -8.11 6.89
N ALA A 88 3.81 -8.92 7.39
CA ALA A 88 2.68 -9.41 6.59
C ALA A 88 1.79 -8.26 6.10
N THR A 89 1.42 -7.31 6.97
CA THR A 89 0.59 -6.16 6.59
C THR A 89 1.24 -5.33 5.50
N LEU A 90 2.53 -5.03 5.62
CA LEU A 90 3.25 -4.18 4.68
C LEU A 90 3.55 -4.88 3.35
N ALA A 91 3.89 -6.18 3.37
CA ALA A 91 4.29 -6.92 2.18
C ALA A 91 3.11 -7.48 1.39
N CYS A 92 2.07 -8.00 2.08
CA CYS A 92 0.99 -8.73 1.42
C CYS A 92 -0.12 -7.84 0.88
N GLY A 93 -0.26 -6.60 1.36
CA GLY A 93 -1.35 -5.67 0.98
C GLY A 93 -1.48 -5.43 -0.53
N TYR A 94 -0.37 -5.54 -1.26
CA TYR A 94 -0.28 -5.26 -2.69
C TYR A 94 0.10 -6.49 -3.52
N GLN A 95 -0.54 -7.62 -3.21
CA GLN A 95 -0.35 -8.90 -3.89
C GLN A 95 1.06 -9.50 -3.68
N GLY A 96 1.81 -9.01 -2.70
CA GLY A 96 3.12 -9.51 -2.36
C GLY A 96 3.09 -10.99 -1.95
N SER A 97 4.20 -11.68 -2.20
CA SER A 97 4.42 -13.07 -1.84
C SER A 97 5.70 -13.19 -1.00
N THR A 98 6.28 -14.38 -0.89
CA THR A 98 7.49 -14.66 -0.09
C THR A 98 8.64 -13.70 -0.40
N GLY A 99 8.89 -13.38 -1.68
CA GLY A 99 9.92 -12.41 -2.06
C GLY A 99 9.68 -11.01 -1.49
N ALA A 100 8.44 -10.54 -1.43
CA ALA A 100 8.10 -9.26 -0.82
C ALA A 100 8.33 -9.27 0.71
N LEU A 101 7.99 -10.38 1.37
CA LEU A 101 8.26 -10.56 2.81
C LEU A 101 9.78 -10.48 3.10
N ILE A 102 10.61 -11.13 2.27
CA ILE A 102 12.07 -11.09 2.38
C ILE A 102 12.59 -9.65 2.22
N GLN A 103 12.13 -8.94 1.18
CA GLN A 103 12.50 -7.54 0.93
C GLN A 103 12.09 -6.62 2.09
N MET A 104 10.96 -6.86 2.72
CA MET A 104 10.49 -6.13 3.91
C MET A 104 11.19 -6.55 5.21
N GLY A 105 12.22 -7.41 5.11
CA GLY A 105 13.07 -7.77 6.23
C GLY A 105 12.56 -8.92 7.09
N ALA A 106 11.72 -9.80 6.57
CA ALA A 106 11.20 -10.96 7.30
C ALA A 106 12.32 -11.79 7.94
N LEU A 107 13.35 -12.14 7.15
CA LEU A 107 14.49 -12.92 7.64
C LEU A 107 15.30 -12.16 8.71
N LYS A 108 15.48 -10.85 8.55
CA LYS A 108 16.16 -10.00 9.54
C LYS A 108 15.36 -9.88 10.84
N SER A 109 14.06 -10.06 10.78
CA SER A 109 13.15 -10.08 11.94
C SER A 109 13.05 -11.47 12.58
N GLY A 110 13.91 -12.43 12.18
CA GLY A 110 13.94 -13.78 12.74
C GLY A 110 12.81 -14.69 12.26
N ILE A 111 12.16 -14.38 11.14
CA ILE A 111 11.14 -15.26 10.55
C ILE A 111 11.84 -16.27 9.64
N PRO A 112 11.74 -17.58 9.91
CA PRO A 112 12.32 -18.62 9.05
C PRO A 112 11.73 -18.58 7.63
N GLU A 113 12.55 -18.91 6.64
CA GLU A 113 12.13 -18.83 5.22
C GLU A 113 11.00 -19.82 4.90
N ASP A 114 11.00 -20.98 5.51
CA ASP A 114 9.97 -22.01 5.36
C ASP A 114 8.61 -21.60 5.96
N GLU A 115 8.55 -20.66 6.90
CA GLU A 115 7.31 -20.05 7.39
C GLU A 115 6.64 -19.09 6.40
N LEU A 116 7.41 -18.46 5.50
CA LEU A 116 6.92 -17.36 4.65
C LEU A 116 5.71 -17.74 3.79
N PRO A 117 5.68 -18.91 3.11
CA PRO A 117 4.48 -19.31 2.36
C PRO A 117 3.23 -19.44 3.24
N GLY A 118 3.41 -19.92 4.48
CA GLY A 118 2.35 -20.03 5.47
C GLY A 118 1.79 -18.66 5.88
N ILE A 119 2.67 -17.69 6.09
CA ILE A 119 2.30 -16.30 6.41
C ILE A 119 1.46 -15.70 5.28
N VAL A 120 1.91 -15.81 4.02
CA VAL A 120 1.16 -15.30 2.87
C VAL A 120 -0.23 -15.92 2.78
N ARG A 121 -0.35 -17.25 2.93
CA ARG A 121 -1.66 -17.93 2.89
C ARG A 121 -2.59 -17.48 4.00
N ARG A 122 -2.10 -17.39 5.23
CA ARG A 122 -2.91 -16.92 6.40
C ARG A 122 -3.36 -15.49 6.22
N TRP A 123 -2.46 -14.61 5.78
CA TRP A 123 -2.80 -13.21 5.54
C TRP A 123 -3.89 -13.07 4.47
N ARG A 124 -3.74 -13.73 3.32
CA ARG A 124 -4.75 -13.69 2.23
C ARG A 124 -6.09 -14.26 2.67
N LYS A 125 -6.09 -15.32 3.49
CA LYS A 125 -7.31 -15.89 4.07
C LYS A 125 -8.01 -14.91 5.00
N ALA A 126 -7.26 -14.12 5.77
CA ALA A 126 -7.80 -13.10 6.67
C ALA A 126 -8.30 -11.83 5.93
N ASN A 127 -7.78 -11.54 4.73
CA ASN A 127 -8.04 -10.31 3.98
C ASN A 127 -8.63 -10.58 2.60
N GLN A 128 -9.74 -11.31 2.56
CA GLN A 128 -10.33 -11.78 1.29
C GLN A 128 -10.85 -10.64 0.41
N ASN A 129 -11.35 -9.55 0.99
CA ASN A 129 -11.81 -8.40 0.23
C ASN A 129 -10.66 -7.66 -0.43
N ILE A 130 -9.51 -7.52 0.26
CA ILE A 130 -8.30 -6.94 -0.34
C ILE A 130 -7.79 -7.81 -1.48
N VAL A 131 -7.79 -9.15 -1.29
CA VAL A 131 -7.40 -10.09 -2.36
C VAL A 131 -8.33 -9.96 -3.57
N ARG A 132 -9.64 -9.90 -3.36
CA ARG A 132 -10.63 -9.69 -4.43
C ARG A 132 -10.37 -8.38 -5.16
N PHE A 133 -10.14 -7.30 -4.43
CA PHE A 133 -9.92 -5.96 -4.98
C PHE A 133 -8.70 -5.91 -5.93
N TRP A 134 -7.63 -6.67 -5.70
CA TRP A 134 -6.52 -6.74 -6.65
C TRP A 134 -6.97 -7.24 -8.03
N TYR A 135 -7.79 -8.28 -8.05
CA TYR A 135 -8.27 -8.88 -9.29
C TYR A 135 -9.31 -8.01 -9.98
N GLU A 136 -10.22 -7.39 -9.24
CA GLU A 136 -11.20 -6.43 -9.76
C GLU A 136 -10.52 -5.24 -10.44
N VAL A 137 -9.48 -4.67 -9.82
CA VAL A 137 -8.68 -3.59 -10.39
C VAL A 137 -7.90 -4.04 -11.63
N GLU A 138 -7.33 -5.24 -11.63
CA GLU A 138 -6.62 -5.79 -12.79
C GLU A 138 -7.60 -5.99 -13.97
N GLU A 139 -8.75 -6.58 -13.71
CA GLU A 139 -9.78 -6.84 -14.72
C GLU A 139 -10.33 -5.52 -15.31
N ALA A 140 -10.64 -4.54 -14.45
CA ALA A 140 -11.09 -3.22 -14.87
C ALA A 140 -10.07 -2.50 -15.75
N ALA A 141 -8.78 -2.55 -15.38
CA ALA A 141 -7.71 -1.95 -16.16
C ALA A 141 -7.52 -2.65 -17.53
N ILE A 142 -7.54 -3.99 -17.55
CA ILE A 142 -7.47 -4.77 -18.81
C ILE A 142 -8.69 -4.49 -19.67
N GLY A 143 -9.89 -4.46 -19.10
CA GLY A 143 -11.14 -4.14 -19.77
C GLY A 143 -11.10 -2.77 -20.44
N ALA A 144 -10.62 -1.75 -19.70
CA ALA A 144 -10.48 -0.39 -20.23
C ALA A 144 -9.52 -0.33 -21.44
N VAL A 145 -8.39 -1.05 -21.40
CA VAL A 145 -7.45 -1.14 -22.52
C VAL A 145 -8.09 -1.85 -23.73
N GLN A 146 -9.07 -2.72 -23.51
CA GLN A 146 -9.88 -3.38 -24.55
C GLN A 146 -11.09 -2.54 -25.02
N GLY A 147 -11.20 -1.29 -24.59
CA GLY A 147 -12.31 -0.39 -24.95
C GLY A 147 -13.58 -0.57 -24.10
N ARG A 148 -13.49 -1.22 -22.96
CA ARG A 148 -14.61 -1.44 -22.01
C ARG A 148 -14.31 -0.70 -20.70
N PRO A 149 -14.68 0.59 -20.60
CA PRO A 149 -14.50 1.34 -19.35
C PRO A 149 -15.32 0.71 -18.22
N ALA A 150 -14.83 0.85 -17.00
CA ALA A 150 -15.45 0.27 -15.81
C ALA A 150 -15.35 1.22 -14.62
N THR A 151 -16.35 1.14 -13.73
CA THR A 151 -16.32 1.86 -12.44
C THR A 151 -16.46 0.85 -11.31
N LEU A 152 -15.53 0.88 -10.37
CA LEU A 152 -15.56 0.10 -9.14
C LEU A 152 -16.15 0.93 -7.99
N ASP A 153 -16.25 0.32 -6.82
CA ASP A 153 -16.68 1.00 -5.60
C ASP A 153 -15.87 2.27 -5.34
N HIS A 154 -16.43 3.19 -4.56
CA HIS A 154 -15.85 4.51 -4.26
C HIS A 154 -15.60 5.40 -5.49
N GLY A 155 -16.22 5.08 -6.67
CA GLY A 155 -16.10 5.86 -7.89
C GLY A 155 -14.74 5.74 -8.59
N ILE A 156 -13.95 4.69 -8.30
CA ILE A 156 -12.70 4.43 -9.02
C ILE A 156 -13.08 4.05 -10.45
N HIS A 157 -12.71 4.90 -11.42
CA HIS A 157 -13.10 4.72 -12.82
C HIS A 157 -11.89 4.46 -13.72
N PHE A 158 -12.02 3.51 -14.62
CA PHE A 158 -10.99 3.09 -15.57
C PHE A 158 -11.46 3.37 -16.98
N GLU A 159 -10.67 4.12 -17.75
CA GLU A 159 -10.94 4.41 -19.16
C GLU A 159 -9.65 4.57 -19.94
N CYS A 160 -9.69 4.30 -21.26
CA CYS A 160 -8.60 4.62 -22.17
C CYS A 160 -9.00 5.80 -23.06
N GLU A 161 -8.21 6.86 -23.03
CA GLU A 161 -8.42 8.07 -23.79
C GLU A 161 -7.06 8.61 -24.27
N ALA A 162 -7.00 9.08 -25.53
CA ALA A 162 -5.82 9.73 -26.13
C ALA A 162 -4.49 8.98 -25.91
N GLY A 163 -4.52 7.65 -25.92
CA GLY A 163 -3.33 6.80 -25.74
C GLY A 163 -2.87 6.61 -24.29
N TYR A 164 -3.72 6.94 -23.33
CA TYR A 164 -3.50 6.69 -21.91
C TYR A 164 -4.58 5.78 -21.33
N LEU A 165 -4.18 4.92 -20.42
CA LEU A 165 -5.10 4.36 -19.43
C LEU A 165 -5.17 5.34 -18.27
N PHE A 166 -6.35 5.87 -18.01
CA PHE A 166 -6.63 6.69 -16.84
C PHE A 166 -7.33 5.88 -15.76
N ILE A 167 -6.91 6.11 -14.52
CA ILE A 167 -7.60 5.63 -13.32
C ILE A 167 -8.01 6.86 -12.52
N THR A 168 -9.31 7.18 -12.52
CA THR A 168 -9.87 8.26 -11.72
C THR A 168 -10.04 7.80 -10.27
N LEU A 169 -9.51 8.56 -9.34
CA LEU A 169 -9.56 8.31 -7.89
C LEU A 169 -10.86 8.85 -7.28
N PRO A 170 -11.21 8.45 -6.04
CA PRO A 170 -12.37 9.01 -5.31
C PRO A 170 -12.37 10.54 -5.22
N SER A 171 -11.19 11.17 -5.24
CA SER A 171 -11.03 12.64 -5.26
C SER A 171 -11.30 13.30 -6.62
N GLY A 172 -11.55 12.52 -7.68
CA GLY A 172 -11.62 13.00 -9.05
C GLY A 172 -10.26 13.19 -9.74
N ARG A 173 -9.15 13.06 -9.02
CA ARG A 173 -7.81 13.10 -9.62
C ARG A 173 -7.54 11.83 -10.41
N ARG A 174 -6.77 11.94 -11.51
CA ARG A 174 -6.48 10.83 -12.42
C ARG A 174 -5.02 10.39 -12.31
N LEU A 175 -4.80 9.08 -12.24
CA LEU A 175 -3.51 8.45 -12.54
C LEU A 175 -3.47 8.15 -14.04
N ALA A 176 -2.32 8.38 -14.69
CA ALA A 176 -2.16 8.23 -16.13
C ALA A 176 -1.03 7.23 -16.46
N TYR A 177 -1.34 6.25 -17.30
CA TYR A 177 -0.42 5.23 -17.78
C TYR A 177 -0.29 5.34 -19.29
N TYR A 178 0.86 5.79 -19.79
CA TYR A 178 1.05 6.12 -21.19
C TYR A 178 1.26 4.88 -22.06
N ARG A 179 0.61 4.85 -23.24
CA ARG A 179 0.63 3.73 -24.18
C ARG A 179 0.44 2.37 -23.50
N PRO A 180 -0.72 2.14 -22.88
CA PRO A 180 -1.01 0.86 -22.29
C PRO A 180 -1.12 -0.21 -23.39
N GLU A 181 -0.55 -1.39 -23.15
CA GLU A 181 -0.62 -2.54 -24.04
C GLU A 181 -0.86 -3.80 -23.23
N LEU A 182 -1.62 -4.72 -23.78
CA LEU A 182 -1.78 -6.07 -23.24
C LEU A 182 -0.80 -7.01 -23.93
N LYS A 183 -0.01 -7.74 -23.14
CA LYS A 183 0.94 -8.74 -23.64
C LYS A 183 0.64 -10.10 -23.01
N PRO A 184 0.75 -11.19 -23.78
CA PRO A 184 0.63 -12.53 -23.20
C PRO A 184 1.66 -12.75 -22.09
N GLU A 185 1.21 -13.33 -20.99
CA GLU A 185 2.04 -13.83 -19.89
C GLU A 185 1.92 -15.36 -19.85
N PRO A 186 2.73 -16.10 -20.63
CA PRO A 186 2.56 -17.54 -20.82
C PRO A 186 2.60 -18.34 -19.51
N GLN A 187 3.42 -17.88 -18.54
CA GLN A 187 3.54 -18.50 -17.22
C GLN A 187 2.26 -18.45 -16.38
N PHE A 188 1.31 -17.57 -16.73
CA PHE A 188 0.02 -17.41 -16.03
C PHE A 188 -1.18 -17.62 -16.95
N GLU A 189 -0.96 -17.99 -18.20
CA GLU A 189 -1.99 -18.19 -19.23
C GLU A 189 -2.98 -17.02 -19.36
N LYS A 190 -2.50 -15.79 -19.14
CA LYS A 190 -3.31 -14.55 -19.14
C LYS A 190 -2.64 -13.41 -19.90
N LEU A 191 -3.42 -12.36 -20.14
CA LEU A 191 -2.91 -11.09 -20.63
C LEU A 191 -2.41 -10.24 -19.46
N GLY A 192 -1.19 -9.72 -19.56
CA GLY A 192 -0.61 -8.78 -18.61
C GLY A 192 -0.62 -7.36 -19.13
N LEU A 193 -0.89 -6.40 -18.27
CA LEU A 193 -0.84 -4.97 -18.57
C LEU A 193 0.60 -4.48 -18.60
N THR A 194 0.94 -3.72 -19.64
CA THR A 194 2.21 -2.98 -19.74
C THR A 194 1.95 -1.54 -20.16
N TYR A 195 2.86 -0.63 -19.81
CA TYR A 195 2.78 0.78 -20.18
C TYR A 195 4.19 1.38 -20.32
N LEU A 196 4.34 2.54 -20.98
CA LEU A 196 5.60 3.27 -21.04
C LEU A 196 5.70 4.23 -19.84
N GLY A 197 6.83 4.20 -19.17
CA GLY A 197 7.13 5.06 -18.02
C GLY A 197 8.61 5.10 -17.68
N THR A 198 8.97 5.97 -16.74
CA THR A 198 10.36 6.11 -16.28
C THR A 198 10.77 4.90 -15.46
N GLY A 199 11.77 4.16 -15.94
CA GLY A 199 12.38 3.03 -15.24
C GLY A 199 13.36 3.44 -14.15
N GLN A 200 13.95 2.45 -13.46
CA GLN A 200 14.92 2.67 -12.37
C GLN A 200 16.12 3.52 -12.78
N ASN A 201 16.58 3.40 -14.03
CA ASN A 201 17.70 4.18 -14.57
C ASN A 201 17.28 5.53 -15.16
N LYS A 202 16.11 6.05 -14.80
CA LYS A 202 15.53 7.30 -15.34
C LYS A 202 15.33 7.28 -16.87
N GLN A 203 15.40 6.13 -17.50
CA GLN A 203 15.13 5.95 -18.92
C GLN A 203 13.64 5.62 -19.13
N TRP A 204 13.11 6.03 -20.28
CA TRP A 204 11.76 5.76 -20.69
C TRP A 204 11.66 4.33 -21.24
N VAL A 205 11.03 3.43 -20.48
CA VAL A 205 10.98 2.00 -20.79
C VAL A 205 9.56 1.44 -20.61
N ARG A 206 9.30 0.31 -21.27
CA ARG A 206 8.06 -0.43 -21.06
C ARG A 206 8.11 -1.18 -19.74
N GLN A 207 7.14 -0.91 -18.89
CA GLN A 207 7.01 -1.49 -17.56
C GLN A 207 5.81 -2.46 -17.54
N LYS A 208 5.93 -3.53 -16.77
CA LYS A 208 4.82 -4.41 -16.46
C LYS A 208 4.04 -3.89 -15.25
N SER A 209 2.72 -4.10 -15.28
CA SER A 209 1.84 -3.86 -14.14
C SER A 209 0.90 -5.04 -13.93
N TYR A 210 0.35 -5.11 -12.75
CA TYR A 210 -0.61 -6.15 -12.32
C TYR A 210 -1.52 -5.55 -11.25
N GLY A 211 -2.58 -6.26 -10.86
CA GLY A 211 -3.59 -5.75 -9.95
C GLY A 211 -3.04 -5.16 -8.67
N GLY A 212 -2.16 -5.90 -7.97
CA GLY A 212 -1.54 -5.41 -6.73
C GLY A 212 -0.74 -4.12 -6.91
N LYS A 213 -0.03 -3.95 -8.04
CA LYS A 213 0.73 -2.73 -8.33
C LYS A 213 -0.18 -1.54 -8.63
N LEU A 214 -1.28 -1.77 -9.32
CA LEU A 214 -2.28 -0.74 -9.56
C LEU A 214 -2.97 -0.33 -8.25
N VAL A 215 -3.33 -1.30 -7.41
CA VAL A 215 -3.90 -1.05 -6.08
C VAL A 215 -2.94 -0.27 -5.19
N GLU A 216 -1.63 -0.58 -5.21
CA GLU A 216 -0.61 0.22 -4.51
C GLU A 216 -0.66 1.68 -4.96
N ASN A 217 -0.64 1.94 -6.27
CA ASN A 217 -0.68 3.30 -6.82
C ASN A 217 -1.98 4.04 -6.46
N ILE A 218 -3.14 3.37 -6.55
CA ILE A 218 -4.45 3.92 -6.16
C ILE A 218 -4.47 4.28 -4.68
N THR A 219 -4.00 3.35 -3.82
CA THR A 219 -3.98 3.54 -2.37
C THR A 219 -3.08 4.70 -1.95
N GLN A 220 -1.84 4.74 -2.44
CA GLN A 220 -0.88 5.81 -2.13
C GLN A 220 -1.35 7.17 -2.64
N ALA A 221 -1.93 7.18 -3.84
CA ALA A 221 -2.46 8.41 -4.41
C ALA A 221 -3.68 8.93 -3.65
N THR A 222 -4.58 8.05 -3.22
CA THR A 222 -5.74 8.41 -2.38
C THR A 222 -5.29 8.89 -1.00
N ALA A 223 -4.31 8.22 -0.38
CA ALA A 223 -3.72 8.66 0.89
C ALA A 223 -3.09 10.06 0.78
N ARG A 224 -2.40 10.35 -0.33
CA ARG A 224 -1.86 11.68 -0.63
C ARG A 224 -2.97 12.72 -0.77
N ASP A 225 -4.11 12.37 -1.36
CA ASP A 225 -5.24 13.29 -1.49
C ASP A 225 -5.86 13.62 -0.12
N CYS A 226 -5.95 12.66 0.80
CA CYS A 226 -6.36 12.90 2.19
C CYS A 226 -5.39 13.87 2.89
N LEU A 227 -4.08 13.71 2.71
CA LEU A 227 -3.07 14.61 3.28
C LEU A 227 -3.20 16.02 2.70
N ARG A 228 -3.38 16.15 1.38
CA ARG A 228 -3.59 17.44 0.72
C ARG A 228 -4.78 18.19 1.32
N ASP A 229 -5.90 17.50 1.51
CA ASP A 229 -7.12 18.12 2.04
C ASP A 229 -6.94 18.55 3.51
N ALA A 230 -6.23 17.74 4.31
CA ALA A 230 -5.88 18.11 5.67
C ALA A 230 -4.96 19.33 5.72
N MET A 231 -3.93 19.38 4.86
CA MET A 231 -3.02 20.54 4.77
C MET A 231 -3.78 21.80 4.36
N ALA A 232 -4.68 21.73 3.37
CA ALA A 232 -5.49 22.86 2.95
C ALA A 232 -6.46 23.34 4.06
N ALA A 233 -6.97 22.43 4.88
CA ALA A 233 -7.81 22.78 6.02
C ALA A 233 -7.02 23.47 7.12
N LEU A 234 -5.80 23.00 7.41
CA LEU A 234 -4.88 23.64 8.38
C LEU A 234 -4.47 25.04 7.93
N ASP A 235 -4.08 25.21 6.68
CA ASP A 235 -3.71 26.52 6.09
C ASP A 235 -4.87 27.53 6.23
N LYS A 236 -6.11 27.11 5.91
CA LYS A 236 -7.31 27.95 6.11
C LYS A 236 -7.57 28.30 7.59
N ALA A 237 -7.15 27.45 8.51
CA ALA A 237 -7.27 27.67 9.96
C ALA A 237 -6.13 28.54 10.53
N GLY A 238 -5.15 28.93 9.71
CA GLY A 238 -4.04 29.81 10.10
C GLY A 238 -2.86 29.10 10.76
N TYR A 239 -2.67 27.80 10.47
CA TYR A 239 -1.52 27.01 10.94
C TYR A 239 -0.40 26.96 9.91
#